data_f664c6cdb8b0c082b2cf136003f7f429
#
_entry.id   f664c6cdb8b0c082b2cf136003f7f429
#
_cell.length_a   1.000
_cell.length_b   1.000
_cell.length_c   1.000
_cell.angle_alpha   90.00
_cell.angle_beta   90.00
_cell.angle_gamma   90.00
#
_symmetry.space_group_name_H-M   'P 1'
#
loop_
_entity.id
_entity.type
_entity.pdbx_description
1 polymer ?
#
loop_
_entity_poly.entity_id
_entity_poly.type
_entity_poly.pdbx_seq_one_letter_code
_entity_poly.pdbx_strand_id
1 'polypeptide(L)'
;MHLLDSELKNKEQWEKAEISLPQFDRQAMKEETKKNPQWVHFGAGNIFRAFPAALQQKLLNEGIEKTGIIVAEGYDYEIIKKAYRPQDDLSLLVTLKANGTIEKTVIGSLAESLTVDRHDAADWNRLKEIFASNTLQMVSFTITEKGYSITSPDGAFRADVKADFEAGPENADSYIGKLAALCYWRYTQGAAPLALVSIDNCSHNGDKLFAAVDAYAKAWTENGKAEKGFLEYIENPAKVSFPWSMIDKITPRPDASVKKMLEDAGFTDTESIVTSKNTYVAPFVNAEEAQYLVIENAFPNGRPALENAGVMFTSRETVEKVERMKVCTCLNPLHTALAVYGCLLGYTKISDEMKDADLVKLVEIIGYKEGLPVVTDPGILSPKKFIDEVLQIRVPNPFMPDTPQRIACDTSQKLSIRFGETIKEYMASSELDVKSLKFIPMVQAGWCRYLLGASVSGVPI
;
A
#
# COMPACT_ATOMS: atom_id res chain seq x y z
N MET A 1 13.62 24.96 -8.73
CA MET A 1 12.92 24.64 -7.45
C MET A 1 13.46 23.31 -6.93
N HIS A 2 13.95 23.30 -5.69
CA HIS A 2 14.44 22.12 -4.99
C HIS A 2 13.52 21.76 -3.82
N LEU A 3 13.43 20.49 -3.47
CA LEU A 3 12.70 20.00 -2.29
C LEU A 3 13.53 20.25 -1.02
N LEU A 4 13.56 21.50 -0.58
CA LEU A 4 14.22 21.94 0.64
C LEU A 4 13.29 22.87 1.43
N ASP A 5 13.29 22.78 2.75
CA ASP A 5 12.49 23.66 3.63
C ASP A 5 12.77 25.15 3.39
N SER A 6 14.01 25.49 2.99
CA SER A 6 14.40 26.86 2.64
C SER A 6 13.76 27.36 1.34
N GLU A 7 13.59 26.48 0.34
CA GLU A 7 13.02 26.80 -0.97
C GLU A 7 11.49 26.97 -0.92
N LEU A 8 10.80 26.30 0.02
CA LEU A 8 9.35 26.42 0.18
C LEU A 8 8.92 27.86 0.58
N LYS A 9 9.85 28.69 1.07
CA LYS A 9 9.59 30.08 1.44
C LYS A 9 9.34 30.98 0.22
N ASN A 10 9.87 30.62 -0.93
CA ASN A 10 9.68 31.36 -2.19
C ASN A 10 8.40 30.87 -2.90
N LYS A 11 7.24 31.20 -2.33
CA LYS A 11 5.92 30.72 -2.78
C LYS A 11 5.62 31.03 -4.24
N GLU A 12 6.04 32.21 -4.74
CA GLU A 12 5.73 32.68 -6.09
C GLU A 12 6.21 31.71 -7.18
N GLN A 13 7.41 31.13 -7.04
CA GLN A 13 7.92 30.18 -8.03
C GLN A 13 7.12 28.87 -8.06
N TRP A 14 6.62 28.39 -6.89
CA TRP A 14 5.81 27.19 -6.79
C TRP A 14 4.40 27.42 -7.34
N GLU A 15 3.80 28.56 -7.05
CA GLU A 15 2.49 28.98 -7.58
C GLU A 15 2.53 29.10 -9.10
N LYS A 16 3.59 29.72 -9.68
CA LYS A 16 3.79 29.82 -11.12
C LYS A 16 3.92 28.46 -11.80
N ALA A 17 4.46 27.45 -11.12
CA ALA A 17 4.57 26.09 -11.58
C ALA A 17 3.30 25.25 -11.31
N GLU A 18 2.27 25.86 -10.70
CA GLU A 18 1.04 25.20 -10.26
C GLU A 18 1.33 24.01 -9.31
N ILE A 19 2.27 24.21 -8.38
CA ILE A 19 2.64 23.23 -7.35
C ILE A 19 2.11 23.71 -6.00
N SER A 20 1.22 22.94 -5.39
CA SER A 20 0.67 23.22 -4.06
C SER A 20 1.70 22.92 -2.97
N LEU A 21 1.79 23.80 -1.97
CA LEU A 21 2.69 23.68 -0.84
C LEU A 21 1.93 23.24 0.43
N PRO A 22 2.63 22.63 1.42
CA PRO A 22 2.09 22.42 2.76
C PRO A 22 1.59 23.75 3.37
N GLN A 23 0.42 23.72 4.02
CA GLN A 23 -0.23 24.92 4.58
C GLN A 23 -0.05 25.04 6.11
N PHE A 24 0.82 24.22 6.69
CA PHE A 24 1.15 24.20 8.12
C PHE A 24 2.62 24.55 8.34
N ASP A 25 2.96 24.91 9.57
CA ASP A 25 4.35 25.14 9.98
C ASP A 25 5.07 23.80 10.16
N ARG A 26 5.92 23.47 9.17
CA ARG A 26 6.69 22.22 9.18
C ARG A 26 7.70 22.13 10.31
N GLN A 27 8.30 23.26 10.71
CA GLN A 27 9.25 23.24 11.82
C GLN A 27 8.55 22.94 13.13
N ALA A 28 7.42 23.60 13.39
CA ALA A 28 6.59 23.32 14.56
C ALA A 28 6.08 21.86 14.57
N MET A 29 5.68 21.35 13.42
CA MET A 29 5.25 19.94 13.28
C MET A 29 6.39 18.97 13.59
N LYS A 30 7.61 19.21 13.06
CA LYS A 30 8.79 18.37 13.34
C LYS A 30 9.14 18.37 14.83
N GLU A 31 9.13 19.53 15.48
CA GLU A 31 9.40 19.66 16.91
C GLU A 31 8.35 18.94 17.77
N GLU A 32 7.07 19.09 17.43
CA GLU A 32 5.98 18.42 18.14
C GLU A 32 6.07 16.89 17.95
N THR A 33 6.34 16.41 16.75
CA THR A 33 6.50 14.97 16.46
C THR A 33 7.69 14.38 17.20
N LYS A 34 8.80 15.10 17.24
CA LYS A 34 10.01 14.65 17.95
C LYS A 34 9.72 14.45 19.44
N LYS A 35 8.91 15.33 20.03
CA LYS A 35 8.55 15.33 21.44
C LYS A 35 7.44 14.33 21.75
N ASN A 36 6.45 14.22 20.87
CA ASN A 36 5.24 13.43 21.02
C ASN A 36 4.99 12.56 19.77
N PRO A 37 5.85 11.55 19.48
CA PRO A 37 5.67 10.70 18.31
C PRO A 37 4.37 9.89 18.42
N GLN A 38 3.52 9.94 17.39
CA GLN A 38 2.24 9.22 17.36
C GLN A 38 2.19 8.14 16.30
N TRP A 39 2.87 8.35 15.17
CA TRP A 39 2.79 7.46 14.01
C TRP A 39 4.18 7.22 13.42
N VAL A 40 4.58 5.95 13.38
CA VAL A 40 5.74 5.47 12.62
C VAL A 40 5.25 4.66 11.42
N HIS A 41 5.86 4.85 10.26
CA HIS A 41 5.58 4.05 9.08
C HIS A 41 6.82 3.30 8.61
N PHE A 42 6.70 1.98 8.45
CA PHE A 42 7.75 1.11 7.93
C PHE A 42 7.55 0.89 6.42
N GLY A 43 8.57 1.25 5.64
CA GLY A 43 8.58 1.19 4.18
C GLY A 43 8.52 2.57 3.54
N ALA A 44 9.65 3.02 3.00
CA ALA A 44 9.83 4.36 2.43
C ALA A 44 9.54 4.40 0.92
N GLY A 45 8.59 3.56 0.43
CA GLY A 45 8.27 3.42 -0.99
C GLY A 45 7.31 4.47 -1.53
N ASN A 46 6.97 4.32 -2.82
CA ASN A 46 6.08 5.26 -3.53
C ASN A 46 4.68 5.31 -2.93
N ILE A 47 4.11 4.16 -2.56
CA ILE A 47 2.75 4.09 -2.01
C ILE A 47 2.64 4.88 -0.70
N PHE A 48 3.66 4.81 0.16
CA PHE A 48 3.70 5.57 1.40
C PHE A 48 3.67 7.09 1.14
N ARG A 49 4.54 7.58 0.25
CA ARG A 49 4.64 9.00 -0.08
C ARG A 49 3.38 9.55 -0.75
N ALA A 50 2.77 8.72 -1.63
CA ALA A 50 1.60 9.12 -2.41
C ALA A 50 0.28 9.02 -1.65
N PHE A 51 0.20 8.22 -0.58
CA PHE A 51 -1.08 7.98 0.07
C PHE A 51 -1.02 8.22 1.59
N PRO A 52 -0.42 7.40 2.46
CA PRO A 52 -0.39 7.68 3.91
C PRO A 52 0.16 9.07 4.26
N ALA A 53 1.25 9.48 3.64
CA ALA A 53 1.83 10.79 3.86
C ALA A 53 0.93 11.93 3.38
N ALA A 54 0.23 11.75 2.26
CA ALA A 54 -0.72 12.73 1.75
C ALA A 54 -1.98 12.84 2.66
N LEU A 55 -2.44 11.73 3.25
CA LEU A 55 -3.53 11.76 4.23
C LEU A 55 -3.16 12.57 5.48
N GLN A 56 -1.98 12.32 6.04
CA GLN A 56 -1.50 13.09 7.19
C GLN A 56 -1.30 14.56 6.86
N GLN A 57 -0.80 14.88 5.66
CA GLN A 57 -0.69 16.28 5.22
C GLN A 57 -2.04 16.99 5.19
N LYS A 58 -3.09 16.31 4.73
CA LYS A 58 -4.43 16.88 4.74
C LYS A 58 -4.86 17.25 6.16
N LEU A 59 -4.66 16.36 7.13
CA LEU A 59 -4.99 16.63 8.54
C LEU A 59 -4.18 17.78 9.13
N LEU A 60 -2.89 17.87 8.79
CA LEU A 60 -2.02 18.98 9.20
C LEU A 60 -2.47 20.29 8.56
N ASN A 61 -2.80 20.31 7.27
CA ASN A 61 -3.29 21.52 6.57
C ASN A 61 -4.61 22.03 7.16
N GLU A 62 -5.48 21.13 7.62
CA GLU A 62 -6.76 21.44 8.24
C GLU A 62 -6.63 21.75 9.75
N GLY A 63 -5.43 21.62 10.32
CA GLY A 63 -5.15 21.86 11.75
C GLY A 63 -5.78 20.81 12.69
N ILE A 64 -6.20 19.66 12.14
CA ILE A 64 -6.77 18.54 12.90
C ILE A 64 -5.68 17.79 13.67
N GLU A 65 -4.52 17.61 13.04
CA GLU A 65 -3.35 17.00 13.67
C GLU A 65 -2.20 18.01 13.78
N LYS A 66 -1.25 17.72 14.69
CA LYS A 66 -0.08 18.56 14.93
C LYS A 66 1.23 17.83 14.72
N THR A 67 1.20 16.50 14.70
CA THR A 67 2.35 15.63 14.51
C THR A 67 2.40 15.09 13.08
N GLY A 68 3.59 14.96 12.54
CA GLY A 68 3.82 14.29 11.27
C GLY A 68 4.05 12.80 11.42
N ILE A 69 4.44 12.15 10.32
CA ILE A 69 4.82 10.74 10.30
C ILE A 69 6.34 10.64 10.43
N ILE A 70 6.81 9.64 11.17
CA ILE A 70 8.20 9.21 11.18
C ILE A 70 8.29 8.02 10.22
N VAL A 71 9.06 8.13 9.14
CA VAL A 71 9.26 7.02 8.22
C VAL A 71 10.50 6.22 8.59
N ALA A 72 10.38 4.90 8.57
CA ALA A 72 11.43 3.96 8.91
C ALA A 72 11.63 2.95 7.77
N GLU A 73 12.85 2.85 7.22
CA GLU A 73 13.18 1.93 6.14
C GLU A 73 14.07 0.79 6.65
N GLY A 74 13.61 -0.43 6.51
CA GLY A 74 14.29 -1.60 7.06
C GLY A 74 14.90 -2.54 6.03
N TYR A 75 14.64 -2.34 4.75
CA TYR A 75 15.17 -3.16 3.67
C TYR A 75 16.27 -2.45 2.89
N ASP A 76 16.01 -1.25 2.41
CA ASP A 76 16.92 -0.49 1.54
C ASP A 76 17.26 0.88 2.16
N TYR A 77 18.24 0.88 3.03
CA TYR A 77 18.66 2.07 3.77
C TYR A 77 19.14 3.23 2.88
N GLU A 78 19.55 2.94 1.63
CA GLU A 78 19.97 3.98 0.70
C GLU A 78 18.82 4.91 0.33
N ILE A 79 17.57 4.44 0.38
CA ILE A 79 16.40 5.28 0.15
C ILE A 79 16.37 6.46 1.12
N ILE A 80 16.57 6.21 2.41
CA ILE A 80 16.63 7.27 3.42
C ILE A 80 17.80 8.21 3.16
N LYS A 81 18.98 7.65 2.94
CA LYS A 81 20.24 8.40 2.83
C LYS A 81 20.33 9.24 1.55
N LYS A 82 19.70 8.78 0.44
CA LYS A 82 19.84 9.39 -0.88
C LYS A 82 18.58 10.13 -1.35
N ALA A 83 17.37 9.74 -0.89
CA ALA A 83 16.13 10.26 -1.42
C ALA A 83 15.22 10.96 -0.39
N TYR A 84 15.47 10.83 0.90
CA TYR A 84 14.69 11.52 1.93
C TYR A 84 15.48 12.64 2.59
N ARG A 85 16.57 12.31 3.27
CA ARG A 85 17.40 13.30 4.00
C ARG A 85 17.92 14.45 3.12
N PRO A 86 18.42 14.21 1.89
CA PRO A 86 18.86 15.31 1.02
C PRO A 86 17.76 16.26 0.58
N GLN A 87 16.49 15.86 0.66
CA GLN A 87 15.31 16.65 0.34
C GLN A 87 14.54 17.11 1.59
N ASP A 88 15.18 17.23 2.76
CA ASP A 88 14.54 17.62 4.02
C ASP A 88 13.25 16.81 4.35
N ASP A 89 13.21 15.52 3.93
CA ASP A 89 12.06 14.61 4.02
C ASP A 89 10.81 15.09 3.24
N LEU A 90 11.02 15.91 2.21
CA LEU A 90 9.99 16.35 1.27
C LEU A 90 9.90 15.40 0.07
N SER A 91 8.74 15.35 -0.55
CA SER A 91 8.56 14.71 -1.85
C SER A 91 7.51 15.44 -2.66
N LEU A 92 7.53 15.29 -4.00
CA LEU A 92 6.50 15.86 -4.87
C LEU A 92 5.54 14.76 -5.30
N LEU A 93 4.27 14.88 -4.90
CA LEU A 93 3.19 14.02 -5.39
C LEU A 93 2.64 14.59 -6.70
N VAL A 94 2.62 13.78 -7.74
CA VAL A 94 2.06 14.08 -9.06
C VAL A 94 0.84 13.18 -9.29
N THR A 95 -0.35 13.74 -9.13
CA THR A 95 -1.61 13.01 -9.33
C THR A 95 -2.03 13.09 -10.79
N LEU A 96 -2.07 11.94 -11.45
CA LEU A 96 -2.38 11.78 -12.87
C LEU A 96 -3.85 11.42 -13.03
N LYS A 97 -4.68 12.36 -13.50
CA LYS A 97 -6.13 12.16 -13.62
C LYS A 97 -6.53 11.60 -14.98
N ALA A 98 -7.61 10.84 -15.01
CA ALA A 98 -8.13 10.22 -16.22
C ALA A 98 -8.55 11.24 -17.31
N ASN A 99 -8.95 12.44 -16.91
CA ASN A 99 -9.28 13.53 -17.83
C ASN A 99 -8.05 14.24 -18.45
N GLY A 100 -6.84 13.75 -18.15
CA GLY A 100 -5.58 14.32 -18.64
C GLY A 100 -5.03 15.47 -17.81
N THR A 101 -5.72 15.91 -16.77
CA THR A 101 -5.18 16.95 -15.87
C THR A 101 -4.19 16.34 -14.86
N ILE A 102 -3.25 17.15 -14.42
CA ILE A 102 -2.18 16.74 -13.50
C ILE A 102 -2.17 17.70 -12.32
N GLU A 103 -2.27 17.17 -11.11
CA GLU A 103 -2.10 17.93 -9.87
C GLU A 103 -0.72 17.65 -9.28
N LYS A 104 -0.08 18.69 -8.77
CA LYS A 104 1.25 18.63 -8.19
C LYS A 104 1.22 19.19 -6.77
N THR A 105 1.65 18.39 -5.80
CA THR A 105 1.61 18.76 -4.37
C THR A 105 2.91 18.37 -3.68
N VAL A 106 3.58 19.32 -3.05
CA VAL A 106 4.70 19.00 -2.16
C VAL A 106 4.16 18.34 -0.90
N ILE A 107 4.60 17.13 -0.64
CA ILE A 107 4.31 16.39 0.59
C ILE A 107 5.37 16.72 1.63
N GLY A 108 4.93 17.34 2.71
CA GLY A 108 5.77 17.82 3.79
C GLY A 108 5.35 17.30 5.18
N SER A 109 4.49 16.29 5.24
CA SER A 109 3.97 15.71 6.47
C SER A 109 4.95 14.78 7.21
N LEU A 110 6.14 14.54 6.65
CA LEU A 110 7.17 13.74 7.28
C LEU A 110 7.99 14.60 8.24
N ALA A 111 8.15 14.12 9.46
CA ALA A 111 8.90 14.80 10.49
C ALA A 111 10.36 14.30 10.58
N GLU A 112 10.56 12.99 10.44
CA GLU A 112 11.86 12.33 10.52
C GLU A 112 11.89 11.13 9.55
N SER A 113 13.09 10.81 9.03
CA SER A 113 13.35 9.58 8.29
C SER A 113 14.51 8.80 8.91
N LEU A 114 14.29 7.52 9.20
CA LEU A 114 15.19 6.67 9.96
C LEU A 114 15.48 5.36 9.20
N THR A 115 16.69 4.85 9.34
CA THR A 115 17.01 3.48 8.94
C THR A 115 16.71 2.52 10.09
N VAL A 116 16.07 1.38 9.79
CA VAL A 116 15.86 0.31 10.77
C VAL A 116 17.10 -0.58 10.78
N ASP A 117 18.23 0.04 11.09
CA ASP A 117 19.56 -0.59 11.13
C ASP A 117 20.13 -0.53 12.55
N ARG A 118 20.23 -1.69 13.22
CA ARG A 118 20.80 -1.74 14.56
C ARG A 118 22.28 -1.37 14.63
N HIS A 119 22.96 -1.36 13.48
CA HIS A 119 24.34 -0.95 13.36
C HIS A 119 24.51 0.58 13.17
N ASP A 120 23.43 1.28 12.83
CA ASP A 120 23.35 2.74 12.87
C ASP A 120 22.81 3.16 14.25
N ALA A 121 23.75 3.40 15.18
CA ALA A 121 23.42 3.68 16.57
C ALA A 121 22.50 4.92 16.75
N ALA A 122 22.62 5.92 15.89
CA ALA A 122 21.81 7.13 15.97
C ALA A 122 20.34 6.83 15.65
N ASP A 123 20.07 6.24 14.50
CA ASP A 123 18.72 5.89 14.06
C ASP A 123 18.10 4.81 14.95
N TRP A 124 18.88 3.80 15.34
CA TRP A 124 18.36 2.72 16.20
C TRP A 124 17.98 3.20 17.60
N ASN A 125 18.80 4.05 18.22
CA ASN A 125 18.45 4.64 19.51
C ASN A 125 17.23 5.54 19.40
N ARG A 126 17.11 6.31 18.31
CA ARG A 126 15.91 7.12 18.07
C ARG A 126 14.65 6.27 17.93
N LEU A 127 14.69 5.16 17.19
CA LEU A 127 13.59 4.20 17.12
C LEU A 127 13.24 3.63 18.50
N LYS A 128 14.22 3.29 19.33
CA LYS A 128 13.97 2.86 20.71
C LYS A 128 13.29 3.94 21.56
N GLU A 129 13.70 5.20 21.46
CA GLU A 129 13.03 6.32 22.14
C GLU A 129 11.57 6.45 21.71
N ILE A 130 11.30 6.35 20.40
CA ILE A 130 9.96 6.43 19.83
C ILE A 130 9.11 5.27 20.35
N PHE A 131 9.61 4.04 20.29
CA PHE A 131 8.88 2.86 20.76
C PHE A 131 8.67 2.85 22.28
N ALA A 132 9.52 3.50 23.05
CA ALA A 132 9.33 3.70 24.51
C ALA A 132 8.26 4.75 24.83
N SER A 133 7.92 5.63 23.88
CA SER A 133 6.96 6.71 24.13
C SER A 133 5.54 6.20 24.30
N ASN A 134 4.85 6.67 25.32
CA ASN A 134 3.43 6.40 25.54
C ASN A 134 2.53 7.09 24.51
N THR A 135 3.04 8.10 23.78
CA THR A 135 2.28 8.80 22.75
C THR A 135 2.23 8.04 21.43
N LEU A 136 3.09 7.05 21.22
CA LEU A 136 3.09 6.23 20.01
C LEU A 136 1.80 5.39 19.96
N GLN A 137 0.96 5.69 18.99
CA GLN A 137 -0.36 5.10 18.81
C GLN A 137 -0.35 3.93 17.82
N MET A 138 0.34 4.12 16.69
CA MET A 138 0.39 3.10 15.66
C MET A 138 1.72 3.06 14.91
N VAL A 139 2.05 1.86 14.44
CA VAL A 139 3.10 1.59 13.47
C VAL A 139 2.45 0.97 12.25
N SER A 140 2.58 1.60 11.10
CA SER A 140 2.00 1.10 9.84
C SER A 140 3.06 0.60 8.87
N PHE A 141 2.66 -0.24 7.91
CA PHE A 141 3.59 -0.96 7.04
C PHE A 141 3.14 -0.94 5.58
N THR A 142 4.08 -0.62 4.68
CA THR A 142 4.00 -0.91 3.24
C THR A 142 5.30 -1.57 2.79
N ILE A 143 5.43 -2.87 3.10
CA ILE A 143 6.66 -3.66 2.92
C ILE A 143 6.49 -4.82 1.94
N THR A 144 5.34 -4.85 1.26
CA THR A 144 4.87 -5.92 0.38
C THR A 144 4.62 -7.24 1.12
N GLU A 145 3.82 -8.14 0.52
CA GLU A 145 3.51 -9.44 1.12
C GLU A 145 4.77 -10.25 1.48
N LYS A 146 5.83 -10.12 0.69
CA LYS A 146 7.11 -10.81 0.95
C LYS A 146 7.80 -10.32 2.22
N GLY A 147 7.56 -9.08 2.62
CA GLY A 147 8.16 -8.49 3.83
C GLY A 147 7.70 -9.16 5.13
N TYR A 148 6.50 -9.74 5.12
CA TYR A 148 5.96 -10.48 6.27
C TYR A 148 6.43 -11.94 6.33
N SER A 149 7.01 -12.48 5.25
CA SER A 149 7.38 -13.88 5.20
C SER A 149 8.63 -14.18 6.04
N ILE A 150 8.46 -15.01 7.05
CA ILE A 150 9.53 -15.53 7.90
C ILE A 150 9.90 -16.98 7.56
N THR A 151 9.19 -17.59 6.60
CA THR A 151 9.40 -18.96 6.15
C THR A 151 9.83 -19.01 4.68
N SER A 152 10.50 -20.09 4.32
CA SER A 152 10.77 -20.48 2.95
C SER A 152 9.55 -21.18 2.33
N PRO A 153 9.50 -21.40 0.99
CA PRO A 153 8.38 -22.04 0.32
C PRO A 153 8.04 -23.45 0.81
N ASP A 154 8.99 -24.14 1.43
CA ASP A 154 8.82 -25.47 2.07
C ASP A 154 8.18 -25.40 3.48
N GLY A 155 7.87 -24.20 3.96
CA GLY A 155 7.28 -23.96 5.28
C GLY A 155 8.29 -23.89 6.44
N ALA A 156 9.58 -24.14 6.21
CA ALA A 156 10.59 -24.01 7.24
C ALA A 156 10.95 -22.53 7.50
N PHE A 157 11.27 -22.19 8.74
CA PHE A 157 11.81 -20.84 9.02
C PHE A 157 13.10 -20.60 8.24
N ARG A 158 13.23 -19.40 7.70
CA ARG A 158 14.42 -18.94 6.97
C ARG A 158 15.66 -18.95 7.88
N ALA A 159 16.84 -19.06 7.30
CA ALA A 159 18.10 -19.14 8.06
C ALA A 159 18.35 -17.88 8.91
N ASP A 160 18.07 -16.68 8.36
CA ASP A 160 18.20 -15.41 9.08
C ASP A 160 17.23 -15.33 10.26
N VAL A 161 15.99 -15.83 10.10
CA VAL A 161 14.98 -15.88 11.16
C VAL A 161 15.40 -16.84 12.28
N LYS A 162 15.91 -18.03 11.95
CA LYS A 162 16.45 -18.97 12.94
C LYS A 162 17.62 -18.38 13.72
N ALA A 163 18.52 -17.69 13.04
CA ALA A 163 19.64 -17.01 13.69
C ALA A 163 19.14 -15.96 14.70
N ASP A 164 18.10 -15.20 14.36
CA ASP A 164 17.51 -14.21 15.27
C ASP A 164 16.81 -14.85 16.47
N PHE A 165 16.17 -16.02 16.29
CA PHE A 165 15.58 -16.76 17.42
C PHE A 165 16.62 -17.17 18.47
N GLU A 166 17.83 -17.53 18.01
CA GLU A 166 18.95 -17.89 18.86
C GLU A 166 19.63 -16.64 19.48
N ALA A 167 19.75 -15.56 18.67
CA ALA A 167 20.44 -14.34 19.07
C ALA A 167 19.66 -13.52 20.11
N GLY A 168 18.34 -13.54 20.04
CA GLY A 168 17.46 -12.77 20.93
C GLY A 168 17.22 -11.32 20.47
N PRO A 169 16.37 -10.57 21.21
CA PRO A 169 15.90 -9.25 20.80
C PRO A 169 17.01 -8.21 20.55
N GLU A 170 18.11 -8.28 21.32
CA GLU A 170 19.19 -7.30 21.21
C GLU A 170 20.02 -7.47 19.93
N ASN A 171 19.99 -8.65 19.32
CA ASN A 171 20.87 -9.02 18.21
C ASN A 171 20.09 -9.45 16.94
N ALA A 172 18.79 -9.23 16.87
CA ALA A 172 17.98 -9.56 15.70
C ALA A 172 18.33 -8.66 14.50
N ASP A 173 18.58 -9.25 13.34
CA ASP A 173 18.99 -8.56 12.11
C ASP A 173 17.98 -8.66 10.97
N SER A 174 17.10 -9.66 10.97
CA SER A 174 16.05 -9.77 9.97
C SER A 174 15.01 -8.64 10.10
N TYR A 175 14.27 -8.38 9.05
CA TYR A 175 13.30 -7.27 9.03
C TYR A 175 12.30 -7.36 10.20
N ILE A 176 11.58 -8.48 10.28
CA ILE A 176 10.57 -8.70 11.34
C ILE A 176 11.26 -8.88 12.71
N GLY A 177 12.45 -9.46 12.76
CA GLY A 177 13.22 -9.58 14.01
C GLY A 177 13.53 -8.22 14.62
N LYS A 178 13.93 -7.23 13.81
CA LYS A 178 14.14 -5.85 14.28
C LYS A 178 12.85 -5.19 14.77
N LEU A 179 11.71 -5.42 14.07
CA LEU A 179 10.41 -4.94 14.54
C LEU A 179 10.04 -5.59 15.89
N ALA A 180 10.15 -6.91 15.99
CA ALA A 180 9.88 -7.64 17.23
C ALA A 180 10.79 -7.19 18.39
N ALA A 181 12.05 -6.85 18.10
CA ALA A 181 13.00 -6.28 19.07
C ALA A 181 12.54 -4.90 19.58
N LEU A 182 12.03 -4.05 18.70
CA LEU A 182 11.44 -2.75 19.09
C LEU A 182 10.16 -2.93 19.92
N CYS A 183 9.33 -3.93 19.60
CA CYS A 183 8.16 -4.28 20.40
C CYS A 183 8.58 -4.83 21.77
N TYR A 184 9.62 -5.66 21.83
CA TYR A 184 10.19 -6.13 23.11
C TYR A 184 10.74 -4.96 23.95
N TRP A 185 11.44 -4.02 23.30
CA TRP A 185 11.91 -2.80 23.97
C TRP A 185 10.73 -2.02 24.57
N ARG A 186 9.65 -1.81 23.79
CA ARG A 186 8.41 -1.15 24.30
C ARG A 186 7.82 -1.89 25.48
N TYR A 187 7.78 -3.23 25.45
CA TYR A 187 7.33 -4.04 26.56
C TYR A 187 8.16 -3.77 27.83
N THR A 188 9.48 -3.77 27.73
CA THR A 188 10.37 -3.52 28.88
C THR A 188 10.29 -2.08 29.42
N GLN A 189 9.80 -1.13 28.61
CA GLN A 189 9.63 0.28 29.00
C GLN A 189 8.23 0.58 29.55
N GLY A 190 7.46 -0.43 29.94
CA GLY A 190 6.15 -0.24 30.60
C GLY A 190 4.97 -0.82 29.81
N ALA A 191 5.20 -1.54 28.74
CA ALA A 191 4.19 -2.27 27.97
C ALA A 191 2.98 -1.40 27.54
N ALA A 192 3.24 -0.16 27.11
CA ALA A 192 2.19 0.73 26.61
C ALA A 192 1.53 0.11 25.36
N PRO A 193 0.20 0.27 25.18
CA PRO A 193 -0.50 -0.33 24.03
C PRO A 193 -0.05 0.24 22.69
N LEU A 194 -0.20 -0.55 21.61
CA LEU A 194 0.24 -0.20 20.26
C LEU A 194 -0.61 -0.92 19.20
N ALA A 195 -0.90 -0.26 18.08
CA ALA A 195 -1.44 -0.91 16.88
C ALA A 195 -0.34 -1.11 15.83
N LEU A 196 -0.18 -2.33 15.33
CA LEU A 196 0.69 -2.69 14.20
C LEU A 196 -0.18 -2.91 12.96
N VAL A 197 -0.19 -1.96 12.04
CA VAL A 197 -1.16 -1.86 10.95
C VAL A 197 -0.53 -2.14 9.61
N SER A 198 -0.68 -3.35 9.08
CA SER A 198 -0.33 -3.60 7.69
C SER A 198 -1.29 -2.83 6.79
N ILE A 199 -0.76 -2.03 5.86
CA ILE A 199 -1.52 -1.39 4.78
C ILE A 199 -0.98 -1.84 3.42
N ASP A 200 -0.57 -3.10 3.33
CA ASP A 200 -0.20 -3.77 2.09
C ASP A 200 -1.41 -4.43 1.43
N ASN A 201 -1.41 -4.47 0.11
CA ASN A 201 -2.47 -5.08 -0.68
C ASN A 201 -2.30 -6.62 -0.73
N CYS A 202 -2.48 -7.28 0.41
CA CYS A 202 -2.51 -8.72 0.51
C CYS A 202 -3.60 -9.15 1.49
N SER A 203 -4.22 -10.30 1.18
CA SER A 203 -5.34 -10.84 1.98
C SER A 203 -4.92 -11.14 3.41
N HIS A 204 -5.80 -10.79 4.36
CA HIS A 204 -5.61 -11.00 5.80
C HIS A 204 -4.25 -10.46 6.30
N ASN A 205 -3.91 -9.27 5.85
CA ASN A 205 -2.59 -8.67 6.06
C ASN A 205 -2.23 -8.50 7.55
N GLY A 206 -3.21 -8.17 8.41
CA GLY A 206 -3.00 -8.08 9.85
C GLY A 206 -2.63 -9.42 10.48
N ASP A 207 -3.25 -10.54 10.04
CA ASP A 207 -2.91 -11.88 10.53
C ASP A 207 -1.50 -12.31 10.10
N LYS A 208 -1.08 -11.95 8.89
CA LYS A 208 0.30 -12.22 8.43
C LYS A 208 1.33 -11.49 9.28
N LEU A 209 1.06 -10.22 9.59
CA LEU A 209 1.93 -9.44 10.46
C LEU A 209 1.94 -10.00 11.89
N PHE A 210 0.75 -10.33 12.42
CA PHE A 210 0.63 -10.98 13.75
C PHE A 210 1.45 -12.26 13.80
N ALA A 211 1.21 -13.21 12.88
CA ALA A 211 1.89 -14.50 12.87
C ALA A 211 3.43 -14.35 12.78
N ALA A 212 3.91 -13.34 12.04
CA ALA A 212 5.33 -13.08 11.93
C ALA A 212 5.93 -12.55 13.24
N VAL A 213 5.30 -11.57 13.90
CA VAL A 213 5.79 -11.00 15.18
C VAL A 213 5.65 -12.00 16.32
N ASP A 214 4.53 -12.71 16.38
CA ASP A 214 4.21 -13.74 17.38
C ASP A 214 5.23 -14.89 17.37
N ALA A 215 5.68 -15.33 16.19
CA ALA A 215 6.72 -16.34 16.07
C ALA A 215 8.03 -15.95 16.76
N TYR A 216 8.43 -14.66 16.65
CA TYR A 216 9.59 -14.13 17.38
C TYR A 216 9.34 -14.09 18.88
N ALA A 217 8.17 -13.63 19.32
CA ALA A 217 7.84 -13.57 20.74
C ALA A 217 7.84 -14.96 21.37
N LYS A 218 7.27 -15.96 20.69
CA LYS A 218 7.29 -17.37 21.12
C LYS A 218 8.72 -17.92 21.20
N ALA A 219 9.47 -17.82 20.10
CA ALA A 219 10.81 -18.39 20.05
C ALA A 219 11.75 -17.74 21.11
N TRP A 220 11.70 -16.44 21.28
CA TRP A 220 12.53 -15.76 22.28
C TRP A 220 12.13 -16.10 23.71
N THR A 221 10.82 -16.26 23.99
CA THR A 221 10.34 -16.68 25.31
C THR A 221 10.74 -18.13 25.60
N GLU A 222 10.56 -19.04 24.65
CA GLU A 222 10.94 -20.45 24.78
C GLU A 222 12.46 -20.64 24.95
N ASN A 223 13.26 -19.86 24.23
CA ASN A 223 14.72 -19.88 24.31
C ASN A 223 15.28 -19.11 25.52
N GLY A 224 14.41 -18.54 26.37
CA GLY A 224 14.82 -17.76 27.53
C GLY A 224 15.54 -16.43 27.19
N LYS A 225 15.29 -15.89 25.99
CA LYS A 225 15.84 -14.62 25.50
C LYS A 225 14.92 -13.43 25.79
N ALA A 226 13.65 -13.68 26.06
CA ALA A 226 12.66 -12.68 26.46
C ALA A 226 11.84 -13.19 27.66
N GLU A 227 11.30 -12.24 28.41
CA GLU A 227 10.40 -12.55 29.53
C GLU A 227 9.06 -13.15 29.02
N LYS A 228 8.44 -14.05 29.79
CA LYS A 228 7.17 -14.68 29.43
C LYS A 228 6.04 -13.65 29.18
N GLY A 229 6.01 -12.57 29.92
CA GLY A 229 5.04 -11.52 29.76
C GLY A 229 5.12 -10.80 28.41
N PHE A 230 6.23 -10.92 27.66
CA PHE A 230 6.33 -10.36 26.31
C PHE A 230 5.40 -11.10 25.33
N LEU A 231 5.34 -12.43 25.39
CA LEU A 231 4.40 -13.19 24.55
C LEU A 231 2.96 -12.82 24.88
N GLU A 232 2.62 -12.75 26.16
CA GLU A 232 1.29 -12.31 26.62
C GLU A 232 0.95 -10.88 26.16
N TYR A 233 1.94 -9.98 26.12
CA TYR A 233 1.79 -8.62 25.61
C TYR A 233 1.46 -8.60 24.11
N ILE A 234 2.14 -9.40 23.28
CA ILE A 234 1.92 -9.50 21.83
C ILE A 234 0.56 -10.15 21.51
N GLU A 235 0.18 -11.21 22.24
CA GLU A 235 -1.07 -11.95 22.01
C GLU A 235 -2.31 -11.24 22.57
N ASN A 236 -2.16 -10.22 23.42
CA ASN A 236 -3.28 -9.49 24.00
C ASN A 236 -3.72 -8.31 23.10
N PRO A 237 -4.89 -8.38 22.42
CA PRO A 237 -5.35 -7.32 21.52
C PRO A 237 -5.64 -5.98 22.21
N ALA A 238 -5.80 -5.96 23.54
CA ALA A 238 -5.90 -4.73 24.30
C ALA A 238 -4.52 -4.08 24.56
N LYS A 239 -3.43 -4.77 24.23
CA LYS A 239 -2.05 -4.30 24.35
C LYS A 239 -1.44 -4.10 22.96
N VAL A 240 -1.40 -5.14 22.13
CA VAL A 240 -0.92 -5.03 20.75
C VAL A 240 -2.00 -5.55 19.82
N SER A 241 -2.49 -4.67 18.97
CA SER A 241 -3.48 -5.04 17.95
C SER A 241 -2.83 -5.13 16.58
N PHE A 242 -3.44 -5.95 15.71
CA PHE A 242 -3.02 -6.15 14.33
C PHE A 242 -4.23 -5.94 13.41
N PRO A 243 -4.67 -4.67 13.24
CA PRO A 243 -5.84 -4.37 12.42
C PRO A 243 -5.66 -4.83 10.98
N TRP A 244 -6.71 -5.43 10.42
CA TRP A 244 -6.77 -5.71 8.99
C TRP A 244 -7.00 -4.42 8.21
N SER A 245 -6.49 -4.37 7.01
CA SER A 245 -6.79 -3.26 6.11
C SER A 245 -7.01 -3.73 4.67
N MET A 246 -7.72 -2.90 3.91
CA MET A 246 -7.77 -2.98 2.46
C MET A 246 -7.33 -1.63 1.90
N ILE A 247 -6.28 -1.65 1.10
CA ILE A 247 -5.76 -0.48 0.39
C ILE A 247 -6.01 -0.64 -1.11
N ASP A 248 -6.33 0.46 -1.76
CA ASP A 248 -6.43 0.53 -3.20
C ASP A 248 -5.91 1.87 -3.71
N LYS A 249 -4.74 1.88 -4.30
CA LYS A 249 -4.04 3.03 -4.89
C LYS A 249 -2.95 2.51 -5.82
N ILE A 250 -2.86 3.06 -7.03
CA ILE A 250 -1.78 2.76 -7.97
C ILE A 250 -0.77 3.90 -7.96
N THR A 251 0.50 3.54 -7.81
CA THR A 251 1.64 4.47 -7.88
C THR A 251 2.61 3.98 -8.96
N PRO A 252 2.43 4.41 -10.20
CA PRO A 252 3.31 4.02 -11.29
C PRO A 252 4.76 4.45 -11.04
N ARG A 253 5.70 3.76 -11.68
CA ARG A 253 7.09 4.21 -11.70
C ARG A 253 7.18 5.63 -12.28
N PRO A 254 8.22 6.40 -11.92
CA PRO A 254 8.49 7.69 -12.54
C PRO A 254 8.49 7.58 -14.07
N ASP A 255 7.69 8.41 -14.71
CA ASP A 255 7.52 8.44 -16.16
C ASP A 255 8.35 9.57 -16.77
N ALA A 256 8.98 9.33 -17.92
CA ALA A 256 9.85 10.30 -18.58
C ALA A 256 9.09 11.57 -19.03
N SER A 257 7.81 11.44 -19.39
CA SER A 257 7.00 12.60 -19.79
C SER A 257 6.66 13.48 -18.61
N VAL A 258 6.37 12.87 -17.46
CA VAL A 258 6.16 13.60 -16.19
C VAL A 258 7.46 14.29 -15.75
N LYS A 259 8.59 13.58 -15.80
CA LYS A 259 9.91 14.18 -15.52
C LYS A 259 10.14 15.43 -16.36
N LYS A 260 9.97 15.32 -17.67
CA LYS A 260 10.16 16.45 -18.59
C LYS A 260 9.21 17.62 -18.27
N MET A 261 7.95 17.35 -18.00
CA MET A 261 6.97 18.37 -17.63
C MET A 261 7.40 19.12 -16.36
N LEU A 262 7.93 18.42 -15.36
CA LEU A 262 8.42 19.03 -14.12
C LEU A 262 9.65 19.91 -14.38
N GLU A 263 10.58 19.45 -15.21
CA GLU A 263 11.77 20.21 -15.63
C GLU A 263 11.39 21.49 -16.41
N ASP A 264 10.44 21.37 -17.36
CA ASP A 264 9.92 22.50 -18.12
C ASP A 264 9.22 23.54 -17.21
N ALA A 265 8.64 23.10 -16.09
CA ALA A 265 8.07 23.96 -15.05
C ALA A 265 9.14 24.55 -14.08
N GLY A 266 10.42 24.18 -14.24
CA GLY A 266 11.53 24.67 -13.42
C GLY A 266 11.78 23.86 -12.13
N PHE A 267 11.16 22.69 -11.98
CA PHE A 267 11.47 21.75 -10.90
C PHE A 267 12.73 20.95 -11.26
N THR A 268 13.71 20.92 -10.37
CA THR A 268 15.06 20.41 -10.68
C THR A 268 15.38 19.07 -10.05
N ASP A 269 14.62 18.67 -9.02
CA ASP A 269 14.83 17.39 -8.33
C ASP A 269 14.08 16.24 -9.06
N THR A 270 14.48 15.95 -10.29
CA THR A 270 13.80 15.01 -11.17
C THR A 270 14.56 13.71 -11.36
N GLU A 271 15.83 13.64 -10.96
CA GLU A 271 16.67 12.49 -11.22
C GLU A 271 16.25 11.28 -10.38
N SER A 272 16.09 10.15 -11.06
CA SER A 272 15.85 8.88 -10.40
C SER A 272 17.13 8.33 -9.80
N ILE A 273 17.05 7.90 -8.56
CA ILE A 273 18.13 7.24 -7.83
C ILE A 273 17.91 5.74 -7.96
N VAL A 274 18.95 5.02 -8.38
CA VAL A 274 18.96 3.55 -8.35
C VAL A 274 19.89 3.13 -7.21
N THR A 275 19.34 2.40 -6.26
CA THR A 275 20.09 1.91 -5.10
C THR A 275 20.90 0.66 -5.44
N SER A 276 21.78 0.26 -4.56
CA SER A 276 22.53 -1.00 -4.68
C SER A 276 21.64 -2.25 -4.70
N LYS A 277 20.40 -2.13 -4.19
CA LYS A 277 19.38 -3.18 -4.23
C LYS A 277 18.46 -3.11 -5.44
N ASN A 278 18.81 -2.28 -6.44
CA ASN A 278 18.01 -2.04 -7.64
C ASN A 278 16.61 -1.45 -7.37
N THR A 279 16.45 -0.72 -6.27
CA THR A 279 15.24 0.07 -6.03
C THR A 279 15.34 1.39 -6.78
N TYR A 280 14.26 1.72 -7.51
CA TYR A 280 14.13 2.99 -8.23
C TYR A 280 13.34 3.97 -7.38
N VAL A 281 13.97 5.05 -6.99
CA VAL A 281 13.36 6.13 -6.20
C VAL A 281 13.63 7.46 -6.89
N ALA A 282 12.58 8.27 -7.07
CA ALA A 282 12.73 9.66 -7.50
C ALA A 282 12.22 10.59 -6.39
N PRO A 283 12.66 11.86 -6.36
CA PRO A 283 12.12 12.88 -5.45
C PRO A 283 10.62 13.15 -5.66
N PHE A 284 10.09 12.80 -6.83
CA PHE A 284 8.65 12.84 -7.12
C PHE A 284 8.04 11.43 -7.20
N VAL A 285 6.75 11.33 -6.96
CA VAL A 285 5.98 10.09 -7.06
C VAL A 285 4.72 10.32 -7.88
N ASN A 286 4.47 9.44 -8.85
CA ASN A 286 3.24 9.43 -9.63
C ASN A 286 2.18 8.62 -8.91
N ALA A 287 0.93 9.08 -8.96
CA ALA A 287 -0.20 8.35 -8.43
C ALA A 287 -1.46 8.57 -9.28
N GLU A 288 -2.36 7.59 -9.29
CA GLU A 288 -3.72 7.81 -9.77
C GLU A 288 -4.52 8.70 -8.80
N GLU A 289 -5.65 9.24 -9.27
CA GLU A 289 -6.57 10.01 -8.42
C GLU A 289 -7.34 9.11 -7.44
N ALA A 290 -7.85 7.97 -7.90
CA ALA A 290 -8.63 7.05 -7.10
C ALA A 290 -7.81 6.46 -5.93
N GLN A 291 -8.45 6.38 -4.77
CA GLN A 291 -7.83 5.82 -3.58
C GLN A 291 -8.85 5.37 -2.55
N TYR A 292 -8.62 4.21 -1.95
CA TYR A 292 -9.40 3.68 -0.84
C TYR A 292 -8.47 3.10 0.23
N LEU A 293 -8.76 3.42 1.48
CA LEU A 293 -8.13 2.80 2.63
C LEU A 293 -9.22 2.51 3.67
N VAL A 294 -9.44 1.24 3.92
CA VAL A 294 -10.36 0.72 4.92
C VAL A 294 -9.54 -0.01 5.96
N ILE A 295 -9.73 0.30 7.24
CA ILE A 295 -8.96 -0.29 8.33
C ILE A 295 -9.91 -0.78 9.42
N GLU A 296 -9.62 -1.95 9.99
CA GLU A 296 -10.27 -2.42 11.20
C GLU A 296 -10.04 -1.43 12.35
N ASN A 297 -11.12 -1.01 13.01
CA ASN A 297 -11.03 -0.03 14.11
C ASN A 297 -10.61 -0.68 15.43
N ALA A 298 -9.36 -1.15 15.50
CA ALA A 298 -8.77 -1.81 16.66
C ALA A 298 -7.46 -1.11 17.07
N PHE A 299 -7.57 -0.01 17.79
CA PHE A 299 -6.45 0.85 18.18
C PHE A 299 -6.42 1.05 19.70
N PRO A 300 -5.72 0.20 20.47
CA PRO A 300 -5.75 0.21 21.92
C PRO A 300 -5.10 1.46 22.56
N ASN A 301 -4.30 2.22 21.80
CA ASN A 301 -3.68 3.48 22.26
C ASN A 301 -4.19 4.70 21.47
N GLY A 302 -5.37 4.59 20.83
CA GLY A 302 -5.85 5.63 19.90
C GLY A 302 -5.13 5.61 18.57
N ARG A 303 -5.46 6.56 17.71
CA ARG A 303 -4.90 6.72 16.37
C ARG A 303 -5.05 8.16 15.88
N PRO A 304 -4.28 8.61 14.88
CA PRO A 304 -4.55 9.87 14.19
C PRO A 304 -5.98 9.89 13.59
N ALA A 305 -6.56 11.07 13.47
CA ALA A 305 -7.95 11.29 13.03
C ALA A 305 -8.13 11.11 11.51
N LEU A 306 -7.62 9.99 10.97
CA LEU A 306 -7.52 9.69 9.52
C LEU A 306 -8.89 9.60 8.82
N GLU A 307 -9.99 9.39 9.55
CA GLU A 307 -11.35 9.47 9.01
C GLU A 307 -11.66 10.85 8.40
N ASN A 308 -11.10 11.92 8.92
CA ASN A 308 -11.24 13.26 8.34
C ASN A 308 -10.47 13.42 7.02
N ALA A 309 -9.48 12.55 6.79
CA ALA A 309 -8.79 12.49 5.52
C ALA A 309 -9.42 11.50 4.52
N GLY A 310 -10.46 10.77 4.92
CA GLY A 310 -11.20 9.85 4.07
C GLY A 310 -10.90 8.37 4.28
N VAL A 311 -10.13 8.01 5.31
CA VAL A 311 -9.95 6.61 5.72
C VAL A 311 -11.23 6.10 6.37
N MET A 312 -11.66 4.90 6.00
CA MET A 312 -12.84 4.26 6.57
C MET A 312 -12.42 3.28 7.66
N PHE A 313 -12.90 3.51 8.88
CA PHE A 313 -12.71 2.61 10.01
C PHE A 313 -13.96 1.79 10.25
N THR A 314 -13.81 0.47 10.36
CA THR A 314 -14.94 -0.45 10.46
C THR A 314 -14.58 -1.73 11.22
N SER A 315 -15.45 -2.75 11.20
CA SER A 315 -15.15 -4.08 11.75
C SER A 315 -14.24 -4.87 10.80
N ARG A 316 -13.51 -5.85 11.33
CA ARG A 316 -12.70 -6.81 10.56
C ARG A 316 -13.52 -7.51 9.48
N GLU A 317 -14.74 -7.97 9.83
CA GLU A 317 -15.68 -8.59 8.89
C GLU A 317 -16.00 -7.67 7.69
N THR A 318 -16.19 -6.38 7.94
CA THR A 318 -16.46 -5.41 6.87
C THR A 318 -15.22 -5.16 6.01
N VAL A 319 -14.01 -5.12 6.58
CA VAL A 319 -12.76 -5.06 5.81
C VAL A 319 -12.66 -6.24 4.85
N GLU A 320 -12.96 -7.47 5.33
CA GLU A 320 -13.00 -8.66 4.49
C GLU A 320 -14.02 -8.55 3.36
N LYS A 321 -15.22 -8.06 3.66
CA LYS A 321 -16.25 -7.83 2.64
C LYS A 321 -15.81 -6.85 1.56
N VAL A 322 -15.10 -5.77 1.93
CA VAL A 322 -14.55 -4.81 0.96
C VAL A 322 -13.49 -5.48 0.07
N GLU A 323 -12.59 -6.28 0.66
CA GLU A 323 -11.60 -7.03 -0.11
C GLU A 323 -12.29 -8.00 -1.08
N ARG A 324 -13.27 -8.79 -0.62
CA ARG A 324 -14.03 -9.72 -1.49
C ARG A 324 -14.76 -9.00 -2.61
N MET A 325 -15.42 -7.88 -2.32
CA MET A 325 -16.07 -7.04 -3.33
C MET A 325 -15.08 -6.65 -4.44
N LYS A 326 -13.91 -6.14 -4.07
CA LYS A 326 -12.87 -5.72 -5.01
C LYS A 326 -12.30 -6.90 -5.81
N VAL A 327 -11.88 -7.95 -5.12
CA VAL A 327 -11.10 -9.06 -5.69
C VAL A 327 -11.96 -10.03 -6.48
N CYS A 328 -13.18 -10.32 -6.00
CA CYS A 328 -14.04 -11.34 -6.60
C CYS A 328 -15.00 -10.77 -7.65
N THR A 329 -15.28 -9.45 -7.65
CA THR A 329 -16.36 -8.89 -8.48
C THR A 329 -16.01 -7.58 -9.16
N CYS A 330 -15.64 -6.52 -8.40
CA CYS A 330 -15.75 -5.15 -8.91
C CYS A 330 -14.50 -4.62 -9.63
N LEU A 331 -13.32 -5.19 -9.41
CA LEU A 331 -12.07 -4.74 -10.06
C LEU A 331 -11.34 -5.88 -10.74
N ASN A 332 -10.88 -6.87 -9.97
CA ASN A 332 -9.93 -7.86 -10.50
C ASN A 332 -10.50 -8.74 -11.63
N PRO A 333 -11.79 -9.18 -11.61
CA PRO A 333 -12.38 -9.89 -12.74
C PRO A 333 -12.42 -9.06 -14.02
N LEU A 334 -12.79 -7.78 -13.91
CA LEU A 334 -12.88 -6.86 -15.06
C LEU A 334 -11.51 -6.64 -15.69
N HIS A 335 -10.52 -6.38 -14.84
CA HIS A 335 -9.13 -6.20 -15.26
C HIS A 335 -8.54 -7.47 -15.89
N THR A 336 -8.89 -8.65 -15.36
CA THR A 336 -8.46 -9.94 -15.93
C THR A 336 -9.12 -10.20 -17.27
N ALA A 337 -10.39 -9.89 -17.43
CA ALA A 337 -11.10 -10.04 -18.69
C ALA A 337 -10.44 -9.20 -19.81
N LEU A 338 -10.16 -7.92 -19.51
CA LEU A 338 -9.40 -7.05 -20.41
C LEU A 338 -8.04 -7.66 -20.74
N ALA A 339 -7.26 -8.02 -19.72
CA ALA A 339 -5.90 -8.52 -19.92
C ALA A 339 -5.84 -9.76 -20.82
N VAL A 340 -6.76 -10.71 -20.64
CA VAL A 340 -6.82 -11.92 -21.47
C VAL A 340 -7.13 -11.56 -22.91
N TYR A 341 -8.18 -10.78 -23.16
CA TYR A 341 -8.56 -10.41 -24.51
C TYR A 341 -7.62 -9.38 -25.15
N GLY A 342 -7.05 -8.48 -24.34
CA GLY A 342 -6.03 -7.55 -24.81
C GLY A 342 -4.80 -8.27 -25.36
N CYS A 343 -4.30 -9.29 -24.67
CA CYS A 343 -3.23 -10.14 -25.20
C CYS A 343 -3.63 -10.83 -26.51
N LEU A 344 -4.83 -11.41 -26.57
CA LEU A 344 -5.32 -12.10 -27.75
C LEU A 344 -5.47 -11.18 -28.97
N LEU A 345 -5.91 -9.94 -28.74
CA LEU A 345 -6.14 -8.94 -29.79
C LEU A 345 -4.91 -8.09 -30.10
N GLY A 346 -3.82 -8.24 -29.33
CA GLY A 346 -2.55 -7.55 -29.57
C GLY A 346 -2.45 -6.13 -28.99
N TYR A 347 -3.27 -5.81 -28.01
CA TYR A 347 -3.14 -4.56 -27.26
C TYR A 347 -1.90 -4.58 -26.35
N THR A 348 -1.35 -3.40 -26.11
CA THR A 348 -0.17 -3.20 -25.25
C THR A 348 -0.47 -2.33 -24.04
N LYS A 349 -1.64 -1.70 -24.00
CA LYS A 349 -2.12 -0.90 -22.86
C LYS A 349 -3.59 -1.19 -22.58
N ILE A 350 -3.92 -1.38 -21.32
CA ILE A 350 -5.32 -1.57 -20.89
C ILE A 350 -6.18 -0.35 -21.22
N SER A 351 -5.65 0.87 -21.10
CA SER A 351 -6.39 2.09 -21.43
C SER A 351 -6.76 2.20 -22.93
N ASP A 352 -6.02 1.55 -23.82
CA ASP A 352 -6.37 1.50 -25.23
C ASP A 352 -7.49 0.49 -25.51
N GLU A 353 -7.57 -0.59 -24.75
CA GLU A 353 -8.67 -1.55 -24.78
C GLU A 353 -10.02 -0.89 -24.43
N MET A 354 -10.01 0.11 -23.56
CA MET A 354 -11.20 0.86 -23.20
C MET A 354 -11.71 1.82 -24.29
N LYS A 355 -11.03 1.90 -25.42
CA LYS A 355 -11.50 2.58 -26.65
C LYS A 355 -12.21 1.61 -27.60
N ASP A 356 -12.10 0.30 -27.35
CA ASP A 356 -12.78 -0.76 -28.09
C ASP A 356 -14.16 -1.01 -27.49
N ALA A 357 -15.21 -0.75 -28.29
CA ALA A 357 -16.60 -0.85 -27.84
C ALA A 357 -17.01 -2.27 -27.40
N ASP A 358 -16.41 -3.30 -28.01
CA ASP A 358 -16.73 -4.70 -27.68
C ASP A 358 -16.08 -5.10 -26.34
N LEU A 359 -14.84 -4.65 -26.07
CA LEU A 359 -14.16 -4.87 -24.80
C LEU A 359 -14.81 -4.09 -23.66
N VAL A 360 -15.21 -2.84 -23.90
CA VAL A 360 -15.99 -2.06 -22.91
C VAL A 360 -17.28 -2.78 -22.56
N LYS A 361 -18.04 -3.22 -23.58
CA LYS A 361 -19.29 -3.94 -23.37
C LYS A 361 -19.10 -5.28 -22.65
N LEU A 362 -18.01 -5.98 -22.94
CA LEU A 362 -17.64 -7.23 -22.24
C LEU A 362 -17.53 -6.99 -20.74
N VAL A 363 -16.71 -6.00 -20.30
CA VAL A 363 -16.49 -5.74 -18.88
C VAL A 363 -17.70 -5.10 -18.20
N GLU A 364 -18.49 -4.30 -18.90
CA GLU A 364 -19.77 -3.80 -18.40
C GLU A 364 -20.74 -4.95 -18.09
N ILE A 365 -20.86 -5.93 -18.96
CA ILE A 365 -21.75 -7.07 -18.72
C ILE A 365 -21.22 -7.94 -17.57
N ILE A 366 -19.93 -8.22 -17.55
CA ILE A 366 -19.33 -8.99 -16.45
C ILE A 366 -19.55 -8.26 -15.12
N GLY A 367 -19.28 -6.95 -15.07
CA GLY A 367 -19.43 -6.17 -13.84
C GLY A 367 -20.87 -6.02 -13.39
N TYR A 368 -21.72 -5.44 -14.24
CA TYR A 368 -23.08 -5.04 -13.84
C TYR A 368 -24.11 -6.16 -13.91
N LYS A 369 -23.98 -7.12 -14.84
CA LYS A 369 -25.03 -8.14 -15.05
C LYS A 369 -24.65 -9.50 -14.48
N GLU A 370 -23.39 -9.89 -14.53
CA GLU A 370 -22.97 -11.21 -14.03
C GLU A 370 -22.38 -11.13 -12.62
N GLY A 371 -21.61 -10.09 -12.29
CA GLY A 371 -20.97 -9.95 -10.98
C GLY A 371 -21.83 -9.28 -9.93
N LEU A 372 -22.39 -8.11 -10.25
CA LEU A 372 -23.14 -7.29 -9.28
C LEU A 372 -24.32 -8.01 -8.59
N PRO A 373 -25.08 -8.93 -9.25
CA PRO A 373 -26.16 -9.66 -8.57
C PRO A 373 -25.72 -10.53 -7.39
N VAL A 374 -24.47 -10.95 -7.36
CA VAL A 374 -23.91 -11.81 -6.30
C VAL A 374 -22.74 -11.18 -5.53
N VAL A 375 -22.56 -9.87 -5.70
CA VAL A 375 -21.47 -9.16 -5.04
C VAL A 375 -21.61 -9.19 -3.52
N THR A 376 -20.52 -9.38 -2.83
CA THR A 376 -20.46 -9.14 -1.39
C THR A 376 -20.54 -7.63 -1.15
N ASP A 377 -21.68 -7.15 -0.64
CA ASP A 377 -21.87 -5.73 -0.30
C ASP A 377 -21.29 -5.45 1.10
N PRO A 378 -20.27 -4.60 1.22
CA PRO A 378 -19.69 -4.25 2.51
C PRO A 378 -20.51 -3.20 3.29
N GLY A 379 -21.51 -2.56 2.67
CA GLY A 379 -22.36 -1.53 3.27
C GLY A 379 -21.73 -0.16 3.43
N ILE A 380 -20.40 -0.06 3.42
CA ILE A 380 -19.65 1.22 3.55
C ILE A 380 -19.16 1.79 2.22
N LEU A 381 -19.08 0.95 1.20
CA LEU A 381 -18.75 1.29 -0.18
C LEU A 381 -19.84 0.70 -1.09
N SER A 382 -20.36 1.49 -2.02
CA SER A 382 -21.32 1.00 -2.99
C SER A 382 -20.60 0.17 -4.08
N PRO A 383 -20.89 -1.13 -4.22
CA PRO A 383 -20.28 -1.95 -5.27
C PRO A 383 -20.51 -1.37 -6.67
N LYS A 384 -21.72 -0.87 -6.93
CA LYS A 384 -22.03 -0.25 -8.22
C LYS A 384 -21.18 0.97 -8.50
N LYS A 385 -21.06 1.91 -7.54
CA LYS A 385 -20.22 3.11 -7.70
C LYS A 385 -18.75 2.74 -7.86
N PHE A 386 -18.31 1.68 -7.20
CA PHE A 386 -16.95 1.18 -7.34
C PHE A 386 -16.68 0.66 -8.77
N ILE A 387 -17.62 -0.11 -9.36
CA ILE A 387 -17.55 -0.53 -10.77
C ILE A 387 -17.57 0.69 -11.70
N ASP A 388 -18.46 1.67 -11.44
CA ASP A 388 -18.54 2.91 -12.22
C ASP A 388 -17.16 3.61 -12.25
N GLU A 389 -16.49 3.76 -11.10
CA GLU A 389 -15.17 4.37 -11.00
C GLU A 389 -14.09 3.54 -11.74
N VAL A 390 -14.12 2.22 -11.56
CA VAL A 390 -13.17 1.31 -12.25
C VAL A 390 -13.28 1.46 -13.75
N LEU A 391 -14.48 1.41 -14.31
CA LEU A 391 -14.69 1.40 -15.76
C LEU A 391 -14.60 2.79 -16.41
N GLN A 392 -14.93 3.86 -15.67
CA GLN A 392 -14.99 5.22 -16.24
C GLN A 392 -13.76 6.07 -15.93
N ILE A 393 -13.03 5.76 -14.86
CA ILE A 393 -11.92 6.59 -14.37
C ILE A 393 -10.61 5.81 -14.37
N ARG A 394 -10.56 4.64 -13.71
CA ARG A 394 -9.28 3.97 -13.44
C ARG A 394 -8.71 3.26 -14.65
N VAL A 395 -9.49 2.35 -15.25
CA VAL A 395 -9.05 1.52 -16.37
C VAL A 395 -8.80 2.35 -17.64
N PRO A 396 -9.61 3.38 -17.99
CA PRO A 396 -9.35 4.24 -19.14
C PRO A 396 -8.20 5.23 -18.95
N ASN A 397 -7.64 5.37 -17.75
CA ASN A 397 -6.60 6.36 -17.47
C ASN A 397 -5.33 6.12 -18.31
N PRO A 398 -4.98 7.00 -19.27
CA PRO A 398 -3.87 6.79 -20.20
C PRO A 398 -2.49 6.86 -19.52
N PHE A 399 -2.41 7.44 -18.32
CA PHE A 399 -1.18 7.53 -17.56
C PHE A 399 -0.84 6.25 -16.79
N MET A 400 -1.79 5.31 -16.68
CA MET A 400 -1.51 4.04 -16.01
C MET A 400 -0.73 3.12 -16.95
N PRO A 401 0.45 2.61 -16.52
CA PRO A 401 1.32 1.79 -17.34
C PRO A 401 0.90 0.31 -17.36
N ASP A 402 -0.38 0.04 -17.19
CA ASP A 402 -0.89 -1.32 -17.14
C ASP A 402 -0.92 -1.93 -18.53
N THR A 403 -0.19 -3.05 -18.67
CA THR A 403 -0.16 -3.85 -19.89
C THR A 403 -0.96 -5.14 -19.71
N PRO A 404 -1.74 -5.58 -20.70
CA PRO A 404 -2.46 -6.84 -20.63
C PRO A 404 -1.52 -8.01 -20.35
N GLN A 405 -0.32 -8.04 -20.91
CA GLN A 405 0.67 -9.09 -20.71
C GLN A 405 1.07 -9.25 -19.23
N ARG A 406 1.33 -8.12 -18.55
CA ARG A 406 1.69 -8.13 -17.13
C ARG A 406 0.55 -8.65 -16.24
N ILE A 407 -0.69 -8.26 -16.54
CA ILE A 407 -1.86 -8.63 -15.75
C ILE A 407 -2.27 -10.08 -16.01
N ALA A 408 -2.14 -10.54 -17.24
CA ALA A 408 -2.55 -11.90 -17.63
C ALA A 408 -1.59 -12.99 -17.13
N CYS A 409 -0.32 -12.68 -16.82
CA CYS A 409 0.71 -13.66 -16.52
C CYS A 409 0.40 -14.59 -15.34
N ASP A 410 -0.39 -14.16 -14.34
CA ASP A 410 -0.77 -14.95 -13.17
C ASP A 410 -2.24 -15.43 -13.18
N THR A 411 -2.93 -15.29 -14.31
CA THR A 411 -4.36 -15.58 -14.43
C THR A 411 -4.71 -17.00 -13.99
N SER A 412 -3.88 -18.01 -14.32
CA SER A 412 -4.10 -19.41 -13.93
C SER A 412 -4.29 -19.59 -12.42
N GLN A 413 -3.58 -18.84 -11.62
CA GLN A 413 -3.65 -18.89 -10.15
C GLN A 413 -4.84 -18.11 -9.59
N LYS A 414 -5.46 -17.25 -10.37
CA LYS A 414 -6.44 -16.27 -9.91
C LYS A 414 -7.88 -16.54 -10.38
N LEU A 415 -8.08 -17.40 -11.39
CA LEU A 415 -9.41 -17.68 -11.94
C LEU A 415 -10.41 -18.17 -10.91
N SER A 416 -9.99 -19.02 -9.98
CA SER A 416 -10.86 -19.56 -8.92
C SER A 416 -11.43 -18.47 -8.01
N ILE A 417 -10.66 -17.43 -7.73
CA ILE A 417 -11.09 -16.31 -6.89
C ILE A 417 -11.84 -15.26 -7.74
N ARG A 418 -11.27 -14.87 -8.88
CA ARG A 418 -11.78 -13.76 -9.70
C ARG A 418 -13.09 -14.07 -10.42
N PHE A 419 -13.33 -15.35 -10.79
CA PHE A 419 -14.55 -15.78 -11.49
C PHE A 419 -15.24 -16.96 -10.80
N GLY A 420 -14.47 -17.88 -10.20
CA GLY A 420 -15.00 -19.06 -9.55
C GLY A 420 -15.91 -18.73 -8.38
N GLU A 421 -15.63 -17.70 -7.60
CA GLU A 421 -16.49 -17.27 -6.50
C GLU A 421 -17.85 -16.79 -7.04
N THR A 422 -17.88 -15.96 -8.08
CA THR A 422 -19.15 -15.54 -8.72
C THR A 422 -19.95 -16.75 -9.21
N ILE A 423 -19.31 -17.73 -9.86
CA ILE A 423 -19.97 -18.96 -10.32
C ILE A 423 -20.55 -19.76 -9.15
N LYS A 424 -19.82 -19.89 -8.03
CA LYS A 424 -20.28 -20.59 -6.83
C LYS A 424 -21.49 -19.90 -6.21
N GLU A 425 -21.49 -18.57 -6.14
CA GLU A 425 -22.63 -17.81 -5.62
C GLU A 425 -23.90 -18.01 -6.49
N TYR A 426 -23.75 -18.04 -7.83
CA TYR A 426 -24.86 -18.41 -8.71
C TYR A 426 -25.35 -19.82 -8.48
N MET A 427 -24.45 -20.79 -8.28
CA MET A 427 -24.82 -22.19 -7.98
C MET A 427 -25.52 -22.35 -6.63
N ALA A 428 -25.19 -21.52 -5.66
CA ALA A 428 -25.80 -21.52 -4.32
C ALA A 428 -27.14 -20.76 -4.29
N SER A 429 -27.40 -19.88 -5.25
CA SER A 429 -28.61 -19.07 -5.30
C SER A 429 -29.82 -19.90 -5.71
N SER A 430 -30.95 -19.65 -5.05
CA SER A 430 -32.28 -20.18 -5.46
C SER A 430 -32.97 -19.32 -6.54
N GLU A 431 -32.47 -18.12 -6.78
CA GLU A 431 -33.09 -17.13 -7.67
C GLU A 431 -32.34 -16.94 -8.98
N LEU A 432 -31.06 -17.28 -9.01
CA LEU A 432 -30.18 -17.07 -10.17
C LEU A 432 -29.83 -18.42 -10.82
N ASP A 433 -29.87 -18.46 -12.14
CA ASP A 433 -29.45 -19.65 -12.90
C ASP A 433 -27.99 -19.50 -13.35
N VAL A 434 -27.10 -20.38 -12.88
CA VAL A 434 -25.69 -20.41 -13.28
C VAL A 434 -25.51 -20.54 -14.80
N LYS A 435 -26.47 -21.14 -15.52
CA LYS A 435 -26.46 -21.24 -17.00
C LYS A 435 -26.74 -19.91 -17.70
N SER A 436 -27.19 -18.90 -16.95
CA SER A 436 -27.36 -17.53 -17.49
C SER A 436 -26.03 -16.81 -17.68
N LEU A 437 -24.97 -17.21 -16.98
CA LEU A 437 -23.62 -16.69 -17.16
C LEU A 437 -23.14 -17.02 -18.58
N LYS A 438 -22.71 -16.00 -19.31
CA LYS A 438 -22.20 -16.13 -20.70
C LYS A 438 -20.81 -15.54 -20.86
N PHE A 439 -20.54 -14.40 -20.24
CA PHE A 439 -19.34 -13.62 -20.46
C PHE A 439 -18.19 -14.05 -19.54
N ILE A 440 -18.49 -14.44 -18.29
CA ILE A 440 -17.48 -15.09 -17.44
C ILE A 440 -16.96 -16.37 -18.08
N PRO A 441 -17.81 -17.34 -18.52
CA PRO A 441 -17.35 -18.52 -19.28
C PRO A 441 -16.60 -18.14 -20.57
N MET A 442 -17.00 -17.07 -21.26
CA MET A 442 -16.30 -16.59 -22.45
C MET A 442 -14.85 -16.15 -22.10
N VAL A 443 -14.65 -15.44 -20.97
CA VAL A 443 -13.30 -15.07 -20.53
C VAL A 443 -12.47 -16.31 -20.19
N GLN A 444 -13.07 -17.34 -19.57
CA GLN A 444 -12.38 -18.60 -19.31
C GLN A 444 -11.98 -19.33 -20.60
N ALA A 445 -12.84 -19.31 -21.63
CA ALA A 445 -12.50 -19.83 -22.96
C ALA A 445 -11.38 -19.00 -23.63
N GLY A 446 -11.44 -17.65 -23.49
CA GLY A 446 -10.38 -16.75 -23.92
C GLY A 446 -9.05 -17.04 -23.25
N TRP A 447 -9.08 -17.32 -21.95
CA TRP A 447 -7.87 -17.73 -21.21
C TRP A 447 -7.31 -19.07 -21.73
N CYS A 448 -8.14 -20.07 -22.00
CA CYS A 448 -7.67 -21.29 -22.62
C CYS A 448 -6.99 -21.01 -23.99
N ARG A 449 -7.54 -20.08 -24.76
CA ARG A 449 -6.91 -19.66 -26.05
C ARG A 449 -5.59 -18.90 -25.82
N TYR A 450 -5.53 -18.04 -24.79
CA TYR A 450 -4.31 -17.32 -24.39
C TYR A 450 -3.16 -18.27 -24.05
N LEU A 451 -3.44 -19.40 -23.39
CA LEU A 451 -2.42 -20.42 -23.04
C LEU A 451 -1.73 -21.07 -24.25
N LEU A 452 -2.25 -20.88 -25.47
CA LEU A 452 -1.56 -21.31 -26.69
C LEU A 452 -0.38 -20.39 -27.06
N GLY A 453 -0.19 -19.28 -26.33
CA GLY A 453 0.95 -18.37 -26.49
C GLY A 453 0.96 -17.56 -27.78
N ALA A 454 -0.17 -17.45 -28.49
CA ALA A 454 -0.28 -16.69 -29.73
C ALA A 454 -1.59 -15.89 -29.80
N SER A 455 -1.51 -14.66 -30.29
CA SER A 455 -2.65 -13.78 -30.56
C SER A 455 -3.54 -14.33 -31.67
N VAL A 456 -4.67 -13.69 -31.93
CA VAL A 456 -5.56 -14.07 -33.05
C VAL A 456 -4.91 -13.86 -34.42
N SER A 457 -3.93 -12.96 -34.52
CA SER A 457 -3.11 -12.73 -35.74
C SER A 457 -1.90 -13.67 -35.82
N GLY A 458 -1.71 -14.58 -34.86
CA GLY A 458 -0.59 -15.55 -34.86
C GLY A 458 0.73 -14.99 -34.31
N VAL A 459 0.74 -13.78 -33.79
CA VAL A 459 1.91 -13.17 -33.12
C VAL A 459 2.08 -13.79 -31.74
N PRO A 460 3.28 -14.16 -31.30
CA PRO A 460 3.53 -14.60 -29.90
C PRO A 460 3.07 -13.57 -28.89
N ILE A 461 2.49 -14.07 -27.80
CA ILE A 461 2.01 -13.27 -26.68
C ILE A 461 3.11 -13.21 -25.62
#